data_1507607e641c03c9b471a088e734f517
#
_entry.id   1507607e641c03c9b471a088e734f517
#
_cell.length_a   1.000
_cell.length_b   1.000
_cell.length_c   1.000
_cell.angle_alpha   90.00
_cell.angle_beta   90.00
_cell.angle_gamma   90.00
#
_symmetry.space_group_name_H-M   'P 1'
#
loop_
_entity.id
_entity.type
_entity.pdbx_description
1 polymer ?
#
loop_
_entity_poly.entity_id
_entity_poly.type
_entity_poly.pdbx_seq_one_letter_code
_entity_poly.pdbx_strand_id
1 'polypeptide(L)'
;NFVQTFWFYSHILILFQIFLLLLLLPFVLGGKAQEDSLQTNRYVMRATLYGAGYTNILDTYLSPMEYTGPEIRILRESMRMTKLLNGNVSAQSLFQINLSLTDNKAETGSELAGLINWNYAWHYQFRLAENLKILAGPMIDLNGGFVYNTRNSNNPAQAKAYVNIAGSGMVIYRFRIGNYPLIARYQANLPLMGVMFSPEYGQSYYEIFSLKHGGKNILFTSLHNQPALRQLLTLDFPVGNMNVRAGYICDIQQAKVNHLKSHTWSHVFMLGFVKNFYLIKNKKKVGMSPKVSPY
;
A
#
# COMPACT_ATOMS: atom_id res chain seq x y z
N ASN A 1 17.95 -9.20 17.10
CA ASN A 1 18.30 -9.32 15.66
C ASN A 1 17.19 -8.70 14.82
N PHE A 2 17.47 -7.54 14.17
CA PHE A 2 16.53 -6.74 13.36
C PHE A 2 15.78 -7.57 12.29
N VAL A 3 16.51 -8.44 11.59
CA VAL A 3 15.94 -9.35 10.57
C VAL A 3 15.08 -10.46 11.21
N GLN A 4 15.48 -11.00 12.36
CA GLN A 4 14.72 -12.05 13.04
C GLN A 4 13.39 -11.54 13.60
N THR A 5 13.35 -10.30 14.10
CA THR A 5 12.11 -9.68 14.59
C THR A 5 11.16 -9.44 13.41
N PHE A 6 11.68 -8.99 12.26
CA PHE A 6 10.90 -8.85 11.02
C PHE A 6 10.29 -10.20 10.58
N TRP A 7 11.11 -11.27 10.52
CA TRP A 7 10.63 -12.59 10.12
C TRP A 7 9.58 -13.15 11.10
N PHE A 8 9.75 -12.94 12.39
CA PHE A 8 8.81 -13.44 13.40
C PHE A 8 7.44 -12.78 13.31
N TYR A 9 7.36 -11.44 13.23
CA TYR A 9 6.08 -10.73 13.10
C TYR A 9 5.46 -10.91 11.70
N SER A 10 6.27 -10.96 10.65
CA SER A 10 5.75 -11.22 9.30
C SER A 10 5.20 -12.65 9.16
N HIS A 11 5.82 -13.66 9.78
CA HIS A 11 5.29 -15.02 9.77
C HIS A 11 3.95 -15.15 10.51
N ILE A 12 3.80 -14.52 11.66
CA ILE A 12 2.51 -14.53 12.38
C ILE A 12 1.43 -13.84 11.56
N LEU A 13 1.75 -12.73 10.92
CA LEU A 13 0.80 -11.98 10.09
C LEU A 13 0.45 -12.73 8.80
N ILE A 14 1.44 -13.34 8.14
CA ILE A 14 1.25 -14.18 6.96
C ILE A 14 0.42 -15.42 7.32
N LEU A 15 0.69 -16.08 8.45
CA LEU A 15 -0.09 -17.23 8.91
C LEU A 15 -1.54 -16.82 9.25
N PHE A 16 -1.75 -15.67 9.88
CA PHE A 16 -3.10 -15.14 10.13
C PHE A 16 -3.85 -14.83 8.84
N GLN A 17 -3.18 -14.28 7.82
CA GLN A 17 -3.77 -13.97 6.53
C GLN A 17 -4.00 -15.23 5.68
N ILE A 18 -3.10 -16.22 5.72
CA ILE A 18 -3.30 -17.53 5.11
C ILE A 18 -4.49 -18.22 5.79
N PHE A 19 -4.61 -18.14 7.11
CA PHE A 19 -5.76 -18.67 7.84
C PHE A 19 -7.06 -17.98 7.44
N LEU A 20 -7.07 -16.64 7.27
CA LEU A 20 -8.22 -15.88 6.76
C LEU A 20 -8.58 -16.25 5.31
N LEU A 21 -7.57 -16.46 4.46
CA LEU A 21 -7.73 -16.96 3.09
C LEU A 21 -8.26 -18.39 3.06
N LEU A 22 -7.77 -19.27 3.94
CA LEU A 22 -8.25 -20.65 4.08
C LEU A 22 -9.66 -20.71 4.64
N LEU A 23 -10.08 -19.78 5.48
CA LEU A 23 -11.48 -19.65 5.97
C LEU A 23 -12.44 -19.26 4.85
N LEU A 24 -11.96 -18.58 3.80
CA LEU A 24 -12.74 -18.22 2.60
C LEU A 24 -12.79 -19.35 1.55
N LEU A 25 -11.88 -20.34 1.62
CA LEU A 25 -11.79 -21.46 0.67
C LEU A 25 -13.05 -22.34 0.57
N PRO A 26 -13.79 -22.67 1.65
CA PRO A 26 -15.00 -23.49 1.55
C PRO A 26 -16.13 -22.86 0.74
N PHE A 27 -16.15 -21.52 0.62
CA PHE A 27 -17.16 -20.79 -0.16
C PHE A 27 -16.85 -20.75 -1.66
N VAL A 28 -15.70 -21.28 -2.11
CA VAL A 28 -15.24 -21.27 -3.51
C VAL A 28 -16.02 -22.24 -4.40
N LEU A 29 -16.65 -23.27 -3.84
CA LEU A 29 -17.14 -24.43 -4.60
C LEU A 29 -18.59 -24.34 -5.10
N GLY A 30 -19.28 -23.20 -5.02
CA GLY A 30 -20.73 -23.16 -5.28
C GLY A 30 -21.31 -22.08 -6.19
N GLY A 31 -20.57 -21.22 -6.82
CA GLY A 31 -21.12 -20.05 -7.53
C GLY A 31 -20.91 -20.05 -9.05
N LYS A 32 -21.97 -20.26 -9.86
CA LYS A 32 -21.95 -19.93 -11.29
C LYS A 32 -21.98 -18.40 -11.47
N ALA A 33 -20.91 -17.82 -12.03
CA ALA A 33 -20.86 -16.42 -12.41
C ALA A 33 -21.37 -16.23 -13.84
N GLN A 34 -22.20 -15.24 -14.04
CA GLN A 34 -22.69 -14.82 -15.35
C GLN A 34 -21.60 -14.05 -16.09
N GLU A 35 -21.15 -14.53 -17.23
CA GLU A 35 -20.21 -13.84 -18.12
C GLU A 35 -20.93 -12.70 -18.83
N ASP A 36 -20.68 -11.46 -18.42
CA ASP A 36 -20.91 -10.28 -19.25
C ASP A 36 -19.68 -10.04 -20.12
N SER A 37 -19.82 -10.35 -21.41
CA SER A 37 -18.80 -10.12 -22.46
C SER A 37 -18.65 -8.62 -22.81
N LEU A 38 -18.46 -7.77 -21.83
CA LEU A 38 -18.25 -6.36 -22.03
C LEU A 38 -16.80 -6.10 -22.50
N GLN A 39 -16.63 -5.30 -23.54
CA GLN A 39 -15.33 -4.91 -24.09
C GLN A 39 -14.44 -4.32 -22.97
N THR A 40 -13.59 -5.16 -22.42
CA THR A 40 -12.78 -4.97 -21.22
C THR A 40 -11.86 -3.73 -21.26
N ASN A 41 -11.50 -3.25 -22.44
CA ASN A 41 -10.51 -2.18 -22.63
C ASN A 41 -10.98 -0.75 -22.29
N ARG A 42 -12.22 -0.56 -21.85
CA ARG A 42 -12.81 0.76 -21.60
C ARG A 42 -13.19 1.02 -20.14
N TYR A 43 -12.93 0.05 -19.27
CA TYR A 43 -13.27 0.19 -17.87
C TYR A 43 -12.22 0.93 -17.08
N VAL A 44 -12.68 1.82 -16.20
CA VAL A 44 -11.87 2.44 -15.16
C VAL A 44 -12.59 2.29 -13.83
N MET A 45 -11.99 1.58 -12.91
CA MET A 45 -12.39 1.57 -11.51
C MET A 45 -11.67 2.71 -10.79
N ARG A 46 -12.37 3.43 -9.94
CA ARG A 46 -11.79 4.38 -8.99
C ARG A 46 -12.35 4.14 -7.61
N ALA A 47 -11.46 4.10 -6.62
CA ALA A 47 -11.84 4.02 -5.23
C ALA A 47 -11.17 5.17 -4.45
N THR A 48 -11.88 5.67 -3.43
CA THR A 48 -11.32 6.58 -2.44
C THR A 48 -11.72 6.04 -1.09
N LEU A 49 -10.72 5.80 -0.23
CA LEU A 49 -10.89 5.26 1.10
C LEU A 49 -10.27 6.23 2.11
N TYR A 50 -10.92 6.34 3.24
CA TYR A 50 -10.47 7.06 4.41
C TYR A 50 -10.29 6.07 5.54
N GLY A 51 -9.21 6.17 6.28
CA GLY A 51 -8.89 5.22 7.33
C GLY A 51 -8.28 5.84 8.55
N ALA A 52 -8.40 5.12 9.63
CA ALA A 52 -7.73 5.38 10.89
C ALA A 52 -7.10 4.09 11.41
N GLY A 53 -6.00 4.23 12.11
CA GLY A 53 -5.25 3.10 12.60
C GLY A 53 -4.18 3.51 13.59
N TYR A 54 -3.19 2.67 13.69
CA TYR A 54 -2.09 2.80 14.63
C TYR A 54 -0.76 2.54 13.95
N THR A 55 0.25 3.34 14.29
CA THR A 55 1.59 3.20 13.74
C THR A 55 2.65 3.15 14.82
N ASN A 56 3.76 2.46 14.52
CA ASN A 56 4.98 2.44 15.31
C ASN A 56 6.10 2.96 14.40
N ILE A 57 6.82 3.98 14.87
CA ILE A 57 7.90 4.65 14.16
C ILE A 57 9.18 4.55 14.98
N LEU A 58 10.26 4.17 14.33
CA LEU A 58 11.63 4.32 14.81
C LEU A 58 12.45 5.01 13.76
N ASP A 59 13.15 6.06 14.14
CA ASP A 59 14.18 6.68 13.31
C ASP A 59 15.39 7.07 14.15
N THR A 60 16.46 6.28 14.05
CA THR A 60 17.65 6.49 14.89
C THR A 60 18.44 7.76 14.54
N TYR A 61 18.10 8.47 13.46
CA TYR A 61 18.59 9.82 13.20
C TYR A 61 17.97 10.83 14.16
N LEU A 62 16.69 10.65 14.50
CA LEU A 62 15.93 11.55 15.37
C LEU A 62 16.02 11.12 16.84
N SER A 63 15.83 9.84 17.10
CA SER A 63 15.78 9.27 18.45
C SER A 63 16.04 7.76 18.41
N PRO A 64 16.73 7.19 19.41
CA PRO A 64 16.89 5.75 19.55
C PRO A 64 15.63 5.05 20.06
N MET A 65 14.58 5.79 20.42
CA MET A 65 13.33 5.25 20.99
C MET A 65 12.28 5.01 19.89
N GLU A 66 11.40 4.05 20.14
CA GLU A 66 10.20 3.83 19.34
C GLU A 66 9.08 4.79 19.79
N TYR A 67 8.33 5.27 18.82
CA TYR A 67 7.18 6.15 19.00
C TYR A 67 5.94 5.47 18.43
N THR A 68 4.87 5.39 19.21
CA THR A 68 3.64 4.70 18.83
C THR A 68 2.44 5.62 19.00
N GLY A 69 1.47 5.54 18.07
CA GLY A 69 0.29 6.39 18.18
C GLY A 69 -0.67 6.27 17.01
N PRO A 70 -1.72 7.10 17.03
CA PRO A 70 -2.76 7.09 16.00
C PRO A 70 -2.24 7.57 14.65
N GLU A 71 -2.81 7.00 13.60
CA GLU A 71 -2.59 7.36 12.20
C GLU A 71 -3.93 7.56 11.50
N ILE A 72 -4.01 8.58 10.64
CA ILE A 72 -5.08 8.75 9.66
C ILE A 72 -4.50 8.58 8.26
N ARG A 73 -5.27 7.96 7.35
CA ARG A 73 -4.82 7.66 6.00
C ARG A 73 -5.91 7.91 4.97
N ILE A 74 -5.54 8.51 3.84
CA ILE A 74 -6.38 8.63 2.65
C ILE A 74 -5.71 7.81 1.55
N LEU A 75 -6.49 6.94 0.90
CA LEU A 75 -6.04 6.13 -0.22
C LEU A 75 -6.93 6.36 -1.42
N ARG A 76 -6.34 6.65 -2.58
CA ARG A 76 -7.01 6.73 -3.88
C ARG A 76 -6.45 5.68 -4.81
N GLU A 77 -7.32 4.84 -5.32
CA GLU A 77 -7.00 3.82 -6.29
C GLU A 77 -7.65 4.12 -7.65
N SER A 78 -6.92 3.86 -8.72
CA SER A 78 -7.47 3.81 -10.07
C SER A 78 -6.92 2.59 -10.78
N MET A 79 -7.80 1.78 -11.35
CA MET A 79 -7.43 0.59 -12.09
C MET A 79 -8.13 0.57 -13.45
N ARG A 80 -7.40 0.21 -14.50
CA ARG A 80 -7.91 0.14 -15.88
C ARG A 80 -7.23 -0.99 -16.64
N MET A 81 -7.95 -1.56 -17.62
CA MET A 81 -7.35 -2.46 -18.58
C MET A 81 -6.51 -1.68 -19.60
N THR A 82 -5.42 -2.27 -20.06
CA THR A 82 -4.56 -1.76 -21.10
C THR A 82 -4.71 -2.60 -22.38
N LYS A 83 -4.10 -2.15 -23.48
CA LYS A 83 -4.03 -2.92 -24.72
C LYS A 83 -2.82 -3.87 -24.77
N LEU A 84 -1.98 -3.85 -23.74
CA LEU A 84 -0.78 -4.68 -23.66
C LEU A 84 -1.15 -6.16 -23.57
N LEU A 85 -0.36 -7.01 -24.23
CA LEU A 85 -0.51 -8.47 -24.27
C LEU A 85 -1.96 -8.91 -24.57
N ASN A 86 -2.50 -8.39 -25.67
CA ASN A 86 -3.86 -8.68 -26.12
C ASN A 86 -4.97 -8.30 -25.13
N GLY A 87 -4.73 -7.26 -24.31
CA GLY A 87 -5.70 -6.80 -23.33
C GLY A 87 -5.69 -7.56 -21.99
N ASN A 88 -4.69 -8.41 -21.74
CA ASN A 88 -4.57 -9.17 -20.49
C ASN A 88 -3.80 -8.44 -19.38
N VAL A 89 -3.37 -7.21 -19.62
CA VAL A 89 -2.64 -6.40 -18.63
C VAL A 89 -3.52 -5.26 -18.14
N SER A 90 -3.66 -5.16 -16.82
CA SER A 90 -4.26 -4.00 -16.15
C SER A 90 -3.17 -3.06 -15.63
N ALA A 91 -3.45 -1.76 -15.63
CA ALA A 91 -2.65 -0.74 -14.99
C ALA A 91 -3.38 -0.23 -13.75
N GLN A 92 -2.69 -0.22 -12.62
CA GLN A 92 -3.17 0.28 -11.35
C GLN A 92 -2.31 1.47 -10.91
N SER A 93 -2.96 2.56 -10.51
CA SER A 93 -2.34 3.66 -9.79
C SER A 93 -2.95 3.72 -8.40
N LEU A 94 -2.10 3.70 -7.38
CA LEU A 94 -2.50 3.75 -5.98
C LEU A 94 -1.72 4.90 -5.32
N PHE A 95 -2.45 5.88 -4.81
CA PHE A 95 -1.91 7.06 -4.15
C PHE A 95 -2.41 7.11 -2.72
N GLN A 96 -1.52 7.33 -1.76
CA GLN A 96 -1.90 7.45 -0.36
C GLN A 96 -1.12 8.55 0.36
N ILE A 97 -1.79 9.16 1.33
CA ILE A 97 -1.23 10.11 2.26
C ILE A 97 -1.60 9.62 3.64
N ASN A 98 -0.63 9.61 4.55
CA ASN A 98 -0.86 9.34 5.96
C ASN A 98 -0.23 10.42 6.83
N LEU A 99 -0.91 10.70 7.93
CA LEU A 99 -0.46 11.58 9.00
C LEU A 99 -0.57 10.83 10.32
N SER A 100 0.46 10.92 11.15
CA SER A 100 0.48 10.28 12.46
C SER A 100 1.06 11.19 13.52
N LEU A 101 0.52 11.05 14.73
CA LEU A 101 1.02 11.64 15.96
C LEU A 101 1.36 10.49 16.90
N THR A 102 2.61 10.40 17.29
CA THR A 102 3.11 9.25 18.04
C THR A 102 3.90 9.74 19.25
N ASP A 103 3.82 8.97 20.34
CA ASP A 103 4.51 9.28 21.59
C ASP A 103 5.46 8.13 21.94
N ASN A 104 6.56 8.45 22.61
CA ASN A 104 7.43 7.42 23.15
C ASN A 104 6.77 6.78 24.39
N LYS A 105 7.22 5.58 24.76
CA LYS A 105 6.65 4.81 25.89
C LYS A 105 6.67 5.55 27.22
N ALA A 106 7.57 6.51 27.41
CA ALA A 106 7.69 7.33 28.62
C ALA A 106 6.86 8.61 28.57
N GLU A 107 6.14 8.86 27.46
CA GLU A 107 5.32 10.08 27.21
C GLU A 107 6.11 11.39 27.38
N THR A 108 7.43 11.32 27.18
CA THR A 108 8.32 12.45 27.35
C THR A 108 8.67 13.14 26.03
N GLY A 109 8.23 12.65 24.89
CA GLY A 109 8.47 13.21 23.57
C GLY A 109 7.55 12.60 22.53
N SER A 110 7.23 13.40 21.53
CA SER A 110 6.29 13.06 20.46
C SER A 110 6.95 13.17 19.10
N GLU A 111 6.43 12.41 18.12
CA GLU A 111 6.77 12.54 16.71
C GLU A 111 5.53 12.81 15.87
N LEU A 112 5.68 13.75 14.93
CA LEU A 112 4.73 14.02 13.86
C LEU A 112 5.32 13.44 12.57
N ALA A 113 4.61 12.52 11.91
CA ALA A 113 5.01 12.03 10.59
C ALA A 113 3.95 12.34 9.55
N GLY A 114 4.41 12.79 8.39
CA GLY A 114 3.59 12.96 7.19
C GLY A 114 4.25 12.27 6.02
N LEU A 115 3.60 11.22 5.48
CA LEU A 115 4.15 10.42 4.39
C LEU A 115 3.19 10.39 3.21
N ILE A 116 3.75 10.45 2.01
CA ILE A 116 3.06 10.32 0.74
C ILE A 116 3.66 9.14 0.00
N ASN A 117 2.80 8.30 -0.56
CA ASN A 117 3.23 7.19 -1.39
C ASN A 117 2.41 7.15 -2.67
N TRP A 118 3.07 6.94 -3.79
CA TRP A 118 2.45 6.68 -5.07
C TRP A 118 3.02 5.44 -5.73
N ASN A 119 2.14 4.49 -6.06
CA ASN A 119 2.47 3.24 -6.71
C ASN A 119 1.83 3.20 -8.09
N TYR A 120 2.58 2.73 -9.07
CA TYR A 120 2.06 2.43 -10.40
C TYR A 120 2.48 1.02 -10.80
N ALA A 121 1.49 0.14 -10.96
CA ALA A 121 1.69 -1.28 -11.26
C ALA A 121 1.07 -1.68 -12.58
N TRP A 122 1.73 -2.60 -13.28
CA TRP A 122 1.21 -3.31 -14.44
C TRP A 122 1.03 -4.77 -14.06
N HIS A 123 -0.22 -5.25 -14.05
CA HIS A 123 -0.54 -6.60 -13.65
C HIS A 123 -1.01 -7.43 -14.84
N TYR A 124 -0.35 -8.54 -15.10
CA TYR A 124 -0.88 -9.58 -15.97
C TYR A 124 -1.96 -10.34 -15.23
N GLN A 125 -3.09 -10.62 -15.90
CA GLN A 125 -4.27 -11.26 -15.30
C GLN A 125 -4.32 -12.74 -15.66
N PHE A 126 -4.26 -13.59 -14.64
CA PHE A 126 -4.46 -15.04 -14.74
C PHE A 126 -5.86 -15.37 -14.25
N ARG A 127 -6.71 -15.92 -15.12
CA ARG A 127 -8.03 -16.42 -14.73
C ARG A 127 -7.88 -17.88 -14.32
N LEU A 128 -7.96 -18.18 -13.03
CA LEU A 128 -7.90 -19.54 -12.51
C LEU A 128 -9.29 -20.20 -12.50
N ALA A 129 -10.33 -19.41 -12.24
CA ALA A 129 -11.73 -19.84 -12.26
C ALA A 129 -12.62 -18.66 -12.64
N GLU A 130 -13.91 -18.88 -12.88
CA GLU A 130 -14.88 -17.82 -13.18
C GLU A 130 -14.94 -16.74 -12.10
N ASN A 131 -14.77 -17.14 -10.86
CA ASN A 131 -14.84 -16.29 -9.67
C ASN A 131 -13.48 -15.91 -9.07
N LEU A 132 -12.36 -16.46 -9.59
CA LEU A 132 -11.02 -16.27 -9.03
C LEU A 132 -10.04 -15.78 -10.09
N LYS A 133 -9.45 -14.60 -9.85
CA LYS A 133 -8.37 -14.04 -10.67
C LYS A 133 -7.13 -13.80 -9.82
N ILE A 134 -5.98 -14.09 -10.38
CA ILE A 134 -4.69 -13.69 -9.85
C ILE A 134 -4.07 -12.66 -10.80
N LEU A 135 -3.53 -11.62 -10.27
CA LEU A 135 -2.85 -10.57 -10.99
C LEU A 135 -1.43 -10.45 -10.43
N ALA A 136 -0.45 -10.38 -11.31
CA ALA A 136 0.94 -10.20 -10.88
C ALA A 136 1.72 -9.36 -11.89
N GLY A 137 2.69 -8.61 -11.39
CA GLY A 137 3.56 -7.85 -12.28
C GLY A 137 4.45 -6.82 -11.58
N PRO A 138 5.22 -6.06 -12.36
CA PRO A 138 6.10 -5.03 -11.86
C PRO A 138 5.34 -3.79 -11.40
N MET A 139 5.95 -3.09 -10.46
CA MET A 139 5.43 -1.85 -9.89
C MET A 139 6.57 -0.85 -9.66
N ILE A 140 6.30 0.42 -9.90
CA ILE A 140 7.10 1.55 -9.45
C ILE A 140 6.50 2.05 -8.15
N ASP A 141 7.34 2.25 -7.13
CA ASP A 141 6.93 2.70 -5.79
C ASP A 141 7.70 3.95 -5.41
N LEU A 142 7.01 5.09 -5.32
CA LEU A 142 7.56 6.39 -4.95
C LEU A 142 7.08 6.76 -3.56
N ASN A 143 8.03 7.14 -2.71
CA ASN A 143 7.74 7.51 -1.34
C ASN A 143 8.41 8.83 -1.00
N GLY A 144 7.68 9.69 -0.30
CA GLY A 144 8.19 10.97 0.18
C GLY A 144 7.50 11.40 1.47
N GLY A 145 8.16 12.27 2.24
CA GLY A 145 7.58 12.79 3.47
C GLY A 145 8.61 13.19 4.49
N PHE A 146 8.18 13.27 5.73
CA PHE A 146 9.03 13.67 6.86
C PHE A 146 8.58 12.99 8.15
N VAL A 147 9.51 12.94 9.10
CA VAL A 147 9.27 12.68 10.51
C VAL A 147 9.89 13.84 11.31
N TYR A 148 9.13 14.42 12.22
CA TYR A 148 9.54 15.50 13.07
C TYR A 148 9.47 15.08 14.53
N ASN A 149 10.60 15.19 15.28
CA ASN A 149 10.69 14.82 16.68
C ASN A 149 10.72 16.10 17.55
N THR A 150 9.82 16.20 18.52
CA THR A 150 9.66 17.38 19.36
C THR A 150 10.76 17.56 20.39
N ARG A 151 11.54 16.51 20.70
CA ARG A 151 12.63 16.57 21.69
C ARG A 151 14.00 16.86 21.08
N ASN A 152 14.20 16.55 19.80
CA ASN A 152 15.48 16.75 19.15
C ASN A 152 15.61 18.22 18.73
N SER A 153 16.39 19.00 19.47
CA SER A 153 16.56 20.43 19.21
C SER A 153 17.56 20.73 18.08
N ASN A 154 18.49 19.84 17.80
CA ASN A 154 19.54 20.07 16.81
C ASN A 154 19.11 19.68 15.38
N ASN A 155 18.58 18.48 15.21
CA ASN A 155 18.08 17.97 13.92
C ASN A 155 16.67 17.39 14.13
N PRO A 156 15.64 18.23 14.28
CA PRO A 156 14.31 17.78 14.69
C PRO A 156 13.55 17.05 13.57
N ALA A 157 13.98 17.19 12.32
CA ALA A 157 13.26 16.65 11.17
C ALA A 157 14.11 15.69 10.35
N GLN A 158 13.53 14.60 9.89
CA GLN A 158 14.09 13.65 8.95
C GLN A 158 13.23 13.60 7.70
N ALA A 159 13.82 13.90 6.53
CA ALA A 159 13.15 13.71 5.24
C ALA A 159 13.16 12.22 4.87
N LYS A 160 12.04 11.75 4.37
CA LYS A 160 11.87 10.40 3.80
C LYS A 160 11.69 10.55 2.30
N ALA A 161 12.63 10.02 1.51
CA ALA A 161 12.53 10.05 0.04
C ALA A 161 13.18 8.77 -0.52
N TYR A 162 12.39 7.93 -1.19
CA TYR A 162 12.89 6.72 -1.83
C TYR A 162 12.02 6.30 -3.00
N VAL A 163 12.69 5.68 -3.97
CA VAL A 163 12.09 5.18 -5.20
C VAL A 163 12.49 3.73 -5.37
N ASN A 164 11.51 2.84 -5.54
CA ASN A 164 11.74 1.42 -5.68
C ASN A 164 11.12 0.85 -6.95
N ILE A 165 11.76 -0.16 -7.48
CA ILE A 165 11.14 -1.16 -8.36
C ILE A 165 10.66 -2.29 -7.45
N ALA A 166 9.40 -2.65 -7.60
CA ALA A 166 8.72 -3.61 -6.72
C ALA A 166 7.98 -4.68 -7.54
N GLY A 167 7.72 -5.81 -6.91
CA GLY A 167 6.73 -6.78 -7.34
C GLY A 167 5.38 -6.51 -6.70
N SER A 168 4.31 -6.62 -7.48
CA SER A 168 2.93 -6.53 -6.97
C SER A 168 2.14 -7.75 -7.37
N GLY A 169 1.51 -8.40 -6.39
CA GLY A 169 0.61 -9.52 -6.58
C GLY A 169 -0.77 -9.21 -6.01
N MET A 170 -1.84 -9.63 -6.70
CA MET A 170 -3.21 -9.40 -6.26
C MET A 170 -4.05 -10.64 -6.54
N VAL A 171 -4.90 -11.00 -5.59
CA VAL A 171 -5.93 -12.02 -5.72
C VAL A 171 -7.28 -11.35 -5.63
N ILE A 172 -8.17 -11.62 -6.58
CA ILE A 172 -9.55 -11.11 -6.62
C ILE A 172 -10.48 -12.30 -6.61
N TYR A 173 -11.31 -12.37 -5.58
CA TYR A 173 -12.30 -13.41 -5.41
C TYR A 173 -13.72 -12.83 -5.36
N ARG A 174 -14.60 -13.33 -6.23
CA ARG A 174 -16.01 -12.93 -6.30
C ARG A 174 -16.87 -14.01 -5.69
N PHE A 175 -17.74 -13.64 -4.80
CA PHE A 175 -18.67 -14.57 -4.17
C PHE A 175 -19.99 -13.87 -3.84
N ARG A 176 -20.97 -14.66 -3.40
CA ARG A 176 -22.28 -14.14 -2.98
C ARG A 176 -22.63 -14.70 -1.61
N ILE A 177 -23.22 -13.82 -0.78
CA ILE A 177 -23.85 -14.24 0.46
C ILE A 177 -25.35 -13.98 0.28
N GLY A 178 -26.15 -15.05 0.12
CA GLY A 178 -27.53 -14.93 -0.34
C GLY A 178 -27.59 -14.25 -1.72
N ASN A 179 -28.29 -13.14 -1.82
CA ASN A 179 -28.40 -12.34 -3.06
C ASN A 179 -27.38 -11.21 -3.18
N TYR A 180 -26.50 -11.03 -2.18
CA TYR A 180 -25.51 -9.96 -2.16
C TYR A 180 -24.20 -10.38 -2.85
N PRO A 181 -23.80 -9.74 -3.98
CA PRO A 181 -22.52 -9.97 -4.60
C PRO A 181 -21.42 -9.25 -3.81
N LEU A 182 -20.35 -9.97 -3.50
CA LEU A 182 -19.19 -9.48 -2.76
C LEU A 182 -17.92 -9.73 -3.55
N ILE A 183 -16.94 -8.83 -3.42
CA ILE A 183 -15.62 -8.98 -4.03
C ILE A 183 -14.57 -8.80 -2.95
N ALA A 184 -13.89 -9.87 -2.61
CA ALA A 184 -12.71 -9.82 -1.77
C ALA A 184 -11.46 -9.64 -2.63
N ARG A 185 -10.56 -8.76 -2.21
CA ARG A 185 -9.27 -8.54 -2.87
C ARG A 185 -8.17 -8.53 -1.82
N TYR A 186 -7.10 -9.23 -2.12
CA TYR A 186 -5.86 -9.15 -1.37
C TYR A 186 -4.75 -8.75 -2.31
N GLN A 187 -3.96 -7.74 -1.96
CA GLN A 187 -2.81 -7.25 -2.71
C GLN A 187 -1.60 -7.19 -1.80
N ALA A 188 -0.47 -7.70 -2.28
CA ALA A 188 0.82 -7.61 -1.64
C ALA A 188 1.82 -6.93 -2.57
N ASN A 189 2.52 -5.92 -2.05
CA ASN A 189 3.54 -5.16 -2.77
C ASN A 189 4.87 -5.33 -2.04
N LEU A 190 5.88 -5.80 -2.76
CA LEU A 190 7.22 -6.10 -2.24
C LEU A 190 8.25 -5.27 -2.99
N PRO A 191 8.81 -4.20 -2.40
CA PRO A 191 9.96 -3.50 -2.95
C PRO A 191 11.15 -4.45 -3.09
N LEU A 192 11.77 -4.49 -4.27
CA LEU A 192 12.88 -5.41 -4.58
C LEU A 192 14.21 -4.68 -4.57
N MET A 193 14.28 -3.54 -5.24
CA MET A 193 15.47 -2.69 -5.31
C MET A 193 15.08 -1.23 -5.57
N GLY A 194 15.95 -0.32 -5.16
CA GLY A 194 15.70 1.10 -5.34
C GLY A 194 16.83 1.99 -4.90
N VAL A 195 16.51 3.26 -4.70
CA VAL A 195 17.40 4.27 -4.15
C VAL A 195 16.68 5.03 -3.05
N MET A 196 17.40 5.36 -2.00
CA MET A 196 16.88 6.06 -0.82
C MET A 196 17.80 7.20 -0.43
N PHE A 197 17.19 8.34 -0.09
CA PHE A 197 17.89 9.41 0.58
C PHE A 197 18.00 9.10 2.07
N SER A 198 19.21 9.18 2.61
CA SER A 198 19.48 9.06 4.06
C SER A 198 20.70 9.91 4.44
N PRO A 199 20.61 10.79 5.44
CA PRO A 199 21.80 11.41 6.02
C PRO A 199 22.71 10.34 6.65
N GLU A 200 23.96 10.71 6.92
CA GLU A 200 24.82 9.94 7.80
C GLU A 200 24.47 10.22 9.26
N TYR A 201 24.88 9.32 10.16
CA TYR A 201 24.66 9.54 11.59
C TYR A 201 25.34 10.82 12.06
N GLY A 202 24.59 11.74 12.69
CA GLY A 202 25.07 13.03 13.17
C GLY A 202 25.21 14.12 12.09
N GLN A 203 25.03 13.80 10.81
CA GLN A 203 25.11 14.78 9.72
C GLN A 203 23.87 15.68 9.73
N SER A 204 24.09 17.00 9.68
CA SER A 204 23.01 17.97 9.61
C SER A 204 22.55 18.24 8.17
N TYR A 205 21.32 18.69 8.00
CA TYR A 205 20.81 19.12 6.68
C TYR A 205 21.56 20.34 6.14
N TYR A 206 22.11 21.19 7.02
CA TYR A 206 22.98 22.29 6.63
C TYR A 206 24.25 21.78 5.92
N GLU A 207 24.90 20.75 6.47
CA GLU A 207 26.09 20.14 5.84
C GLU A 207 25.75 19.52 4.48
N ILE A 208 24.59 18.86 4.35
CA ILE A 208 24.18 18.23 3.11
C ILE A 208 23.93 19.27 2.01
N PHE A 209 23.11 20.30 2.30
CA PHE A 209 22.61 21.22 1.29
C PHE A 209 23.45 22.49 1.14
N SER A 210 23.92 23.07 2.24
CA SER A 210 24.67 24.34 2.21
C SER A 210 26.15 24.10 1.97
N LEU A 211 26.75 23.11 2.63
CA LEU A 211 28.17 22.77 2.43
C LEU A 211 28.39 21.77 1.28
N LYS A 212 27.33 21.32 0.60
CA LYS A 212 27.35 20.39 -0.53
C LYS A 212 28.02 19.02 -0.22
N HIS A 213 27.97 18.59 1.02
CA HIS A 213 28.50 17.28 1.45
C HIS A 213 27.52 16.13 1.21
N GLY A 214 26.56 16.27 0.27
CA GLY A 214 25.47 15.34 0.01
C GLY A 214 25.80 14.13 -0.87
N GLY A 215 27.03 13.96 -1.33
CA GLY A 215 27.39 12.92 -2.31
C GLY A 215 27.19 11.48 -1.85
N LYS A 216 27.09 11.23 -0.54
CA LYS A 216 26.91 9.90 0.07
C LYS A 216 25.49 9.67 0.61
N ASN A 217 24.57 10.59 0.37
CA ASN A 217 23.24 10.55 0.96
C ASN A 217 22.19 9.84 0.08
N ILE A 218 22.53 9.51 -1.17
CA ILE A 218 21.69 8.69 -2.05
C ILE A 218 22.29 7.29 -2.09
N LEU A 219 21.55 6.32 -1.54
CA LEU A 219 22.05 4.96 -1.38
C LEU A 219 21.19 3.98 -2.16
N PHE A 220 21.88 2.98 -2.72
CA PHE A 220 21.18 1.83 -3.27
C PHE A 220 20.55 0.99 -2.17
N THR A 221 19.30 0.60 -2.39
CA THR A 221 18.52 -0.21 -1.46
C THR A 221 18.00 -1.47 -2.14
N SER A 222 17.85 -2.52 -1.37
CA SER A 222 17.20 -3.76 -1.78
C SER A 222 16.70 -4.51 -0.54
N LEU A 223 16.19 -5.72 -0.71
CA LEU A 223 15.63 -6.54 0.38
C LEU A 223 16.60 -6.76 1.55
N HIS A 224 17.93 -6.65 1.34
CA HIS A 224 18.91 -6.84 2.42
C HIS A 224 19.02 -5.66 3.38
N ASN A 225 18.78 -4.42 2.91
CA ASN A 225 18.91 -3.21 3.72
C ASN A 225 17.62 -2.37 3.81
N GLN A 226 16.60 -2.68 2.98
CA GLN A 226 15.27 -2.06 3.00
C GLN A 226 14.18 -3.14 2.84
N PRO A 227 14.06 -4.10 3.80
CA PRO A 227 12.96 -5.05 3.75
C PRO A 227 11.64 -4.34 4.04
N ALA A 228 10.70 -4.41 3.10
CA ALA A 228 9.41 -3.76 3.20
C ALA A 228 8.32 -4.63 2.58
N LEU A 229 7.13 -4.56 3.13
CA LEU A 229 5.96 -5.28 2.63
C LEU A 229 4.71 -4.44 2.90
N ARG A 230 3.98 -4.13 1.85
CA ARG A 230 2.67 -3.47 1.96
C ARG A 230 1.58 -4.43 1.54
N GLN A 231 0.61 -4.63 2.41
CA GLN A 231 -0.51 -5.52 2.19
C GLN A 231 -1.81 -4.73 2.29
N LEU A 232 -2.72 -4.99 1.35
CA LEU A 232 -4.04 -4.37 1.30
C LEU A 232 -5.09 -5.47 1.12
N LEU A 233 -5.92 -5.66 2.11
CA LEU A 233 -7.11 -6.50 2.05
C LEU A 233 -8.34 -5.60 1.87
N THR A 234 -9.20 -5.88 0.91
CA THR A 234 -10.43 -5.11 0.69
C THR A 234 -11.61 -6.01 0.43
N LEU A 235 -12.79 -5.56 0.86
CA LEU A 235 -14.08 -6.16 0.61
C LEU A 235 -15.00 -5.11 -0.01
N ASP A 236 -15.44 -5.35 -1.24
CA ASP A 236 -16.40 -4.50 -1.94
C ASP A 236 -17.80 -5.10 -1.83
N PHE A 237 -18.77 -4.25 -1.53
CA PHE A 237 -20.17 -4.65 -1.43
C PHE A 237 -21.09 -3.52 -1.89
N PRO A 238 -22.22 -3.84 -2.57
CA PRO A 238 -23.16 -2.85 -3.04
C PRO A 238 -24.04 -2.35 -1.87
N VAL A 239 -24.19 -1.01 -1.77
CA VAL A 239 -25.11 -0.37 -0.85
C VAL A 239 -25.96 0.63 -1.65
N GLY A 240 -27.22 0.30 -1.89
CA GLY A 240 -28.09 1.09 -2.77
C GLY A 240 -27.51 1.21 -4.20
N ASN A 241 -27.23 2.43 -4.62
CA ASN A 241 -26.66 2.72 -5.96
C ASN A 241 -25.14 2.93 -5.95
N MET A 242 -24.46 2.58 -4.87
CA MET A 242 -23.01 2.74 -4.72
C MET A 242 -22.35 1.42 -4.34
N ASN A 243 -21.10 1.27 -4.68
CA ASN A 243 -20.24 0.23 -4.11
C ASN A 243 -19.43 0.84 -2.96
N VAL A 244 -19.55 0.25 -1.80
CA VAL A 244 -18.75 0.56 -0.61
C VAL A 244 -17.58 -0.42 -0.56
N ARG A 245 -16.42 0.06 -0.15
CA ARG A 245 -15.22 -0.75 0.08
C ARG A 245 -14.81 -0.59 1.53
N ALA A 246 -14.77 -1.70 2.25
CA ALA A 246 -14.05 -1.81 3.50
C ALA A 246 -12.62 -2.32 3.19
N GLY A 247 -11.63 -1.81 3.89
CA GLY A 247 -10.24 -2.16 3.67
C GLY A 247 -9.43 -2.25 4.96
N TYR A 248 -8.34 -3.00 4.91
CA TYR A 248 -7.32 -3.06 5.94
C TYR A 248 -5.95 -3.01 5.27
N ILE A 249 -5.11 -2.08 5.72
CA ILE A 249 -3.71 -1.96 5.30
C ILE A 249 -2.81 -2.41 6.45
N CYS A 250 -1.86 -3.29 6.11
CA CYS A 250 -0.68 -3.55 6.88
C CYS A 250 0.53 -3.08 6.05
N ASP A 251 1.19 -2.02 6.53
CA ASP A 251 2.32 -1.38 5.85
C ASP A 251 3.56 -1.48 6.72
N ILE A 252 4.47 -2.36 6.35
CA ILE A 252 5.72 -2.61 7.05
C ILE A 252 6.85 -2.07 6.20
N GLN A 253 7.47 -0.99 6.65
CA GLN A 253 8.61 -0.35 6.03
C GLN A 253 9.78 -0.37 6.99
N GLN A 254 10.94 -0.88 6.55
CA GLN A 254 12.15 -0.92 7.36
C GLN A 254 13.34 -0.54 6.51
N ALA A 255 14.33 0.11 7.10
CA ALA A 255 15.60 0.36 6.44
C ALA A 255 16.76 0.38 7.44
N LYS A 256 17.92 -0.07 6.96
CA LYS A 256 19.20 0.06 7.65
C LYS A 256 20.24 0.54 6.65
N VAL A 257 20.41 1.86 6.58
CA VAL A 257 21.30 2.55 5.63
C VAL A 257 22.10 3.64 6.35
N ASN A 258 23.31 3.94 5.93
CA ASN A 258 24.20 4.94 6.56
C ASN A 258 24.32 4.79 8.08
N HIS A 259 24.40 3.54 8.57
CA HIS A 259 24.43 3.20 10.00
C HIS A 259 23.15 3.61 10.77
N LEU A 260 22.15 4.16 10.11
CA LEU A 260 20.83 4.49 10.66
C LEU A 260 19.86 3.33 10.49
N LYS A 261 19.05 3.12 11.51
CA LYS A 261 17.92 2.20 11.47
C LYS A 261 16.62 3.00 11.46
N SER A 262 15.70 2.63 10.61
CA SER A 262 14.35 3.19 10.64
C SER A 262 13.32 2.12 10.36
N HIS A 263 12.14 2.26 10.96
CA HIS A 263 10.96 1.53 10.57
C HIS A 263 9.69 2.37 10.72
N THR A 264 8.70 2.01 9.95
CA THR A 264 7.31 2.48 10.11
C THR A 264 6.43 1.26 9.91
N TRP A 265 5.69 0.87 10.94
CA TRP A 265 4.77 -0.27 10.94
C TRP A 265 3.37 0.26 11.20
N SER A 266 2.51 0.20 10.19
CA SER A 266 1.16 0.77 10.25
C SER A 266 0.10 -0.28 10.04
N HIS A 267 -0.96 -0.19 10.83
CA HIS A 267 -2.16 -1.01 10.75
C HIS A 267 -3.37 -0.08 10.68
N VAL A 268 -4.04 -0.04 9.54
CA VAL A 268 -5.10 0.95 9.27
C VAL A 268 -6.34 0.26 8.73
N PHE A 269 -7.48 0.50 9.38
CA PHE A 269 -8.80 0.15 8.85
C PHE A 269 -9.33 1.31 8.01
N MET A 270 -9.93 0.99 6.88
CA MET A 270 -10.37 1.96 5.90
C MET A 270 -11.79 1.68 5.44
N LEU A 271 -12.51 2.75 5.14
CA LEU A 271 -13.85 2.70 4.53
C LEU A 271 -13.94 3.72 3.41
N GLY A 272 -14.60 3.38 2.33
CA GLY A 272 -14.74 4.30 1.21
C GLY A 272 -15.67 3.81 0.12
N PHE A 273 -15.57 4.49 -1.03
CA PHE A 273 -16.48 4.27 -2.15
C PHE A 273 -15.72 3.85 -3.39
N VAL A 274 -16.31 2.93 -4.14
CA VAL A 274 -15.83 2.47 -5.44
C VAL A 274 -16.80 2.95 -6.52
N LYS A 275 -16.26 3.58 -7.55
CA LYS A 275 -16.99 3.99 -8.75
C LYS A 275 -16.39 3.33 -9.97
N ASN A 276 -17.21 2.63 -10.74
CA ASN A 276 -16.84 2.04 -12.01
C ASN A 276 -17.35 2.96 -13.13
N PHE A 277 -16.49 3.23 -14.09
CA PHE A 277 -16.80 4.09 -15.24
C PHE A 277 -16.52 3.36 -16.53
N TYR A 278 -17.37 3.63 -17.52
CA TYR A 278 -17.16 3.22 -18.90
C TYR A 278 -16.64 4.41 -19.71
N LEU A 279 -15.54 4.25 -20.44
CA LEU A 279 -14.98 5.30 -21.31
C LEU A 279 -15.59 5.19 -22.70
N ILE A 280 -16.47 6.11 -23.08
CA ILE A 280 -17.01 6.23 -24.44
C ILE A 280 -16.00 6.98 -25.32
N LYS A 281 -16.06 6.74 -26.65
CA LYS A 281 -15.10 7.22 -27.68
C LYS A 281 -14.80 8.74 -27.64
N ASN A 282 -15.67 9.56 -27.04
CA ASN A 282 -15.53 11.02 -26.92
C ASN A 282 -15.10 11.52 -25.54
N LYS A 283 -14.33 10.75 -24.78
CA LYS A 283 -13.85 11.09 -23.42
C LYS A 283 -14.96 11.32 -22.38
N LYS A 284 -16.23 11.09 -22.69
CA LYS A 284 -17.32 11.13 -21.70
C LYS A 284 -17.27 9.89 -20.83
N LYS A 285 -17.34 10.10 -19.51
CA LYS A 285 -17.44 9.02 -18.52
C LYS A 285 -18.90 8.76 -18.24
N VAL A 286 -19.33 7.51 -18.38
CA VAL A 286 -20.68 7.09 -17.98
C VAL A 286 -20.54 6.19 -16.77
N GLY A 287 -21.32 6.49 -15.73
CA GLY A 287 -21.40 5.67 -14.52
C GLY A 287 -22.02 4.30 -14.82
N MET A 288 -21.51 3.28 -14.19
CA MET A 288 -22.03 1.91 -14.32
C MET A 288 -22.85 1.52 -13.09
N SER A 289 -23.76 0.57 -13.31
CA SER A 289 -24.49 -0.04 -12.19
C SER A 289 -23.52 -0.64 -11.17
N PRO A 290 -23.76 -0.43 -9.86
CA PRO A 290 -22.92 -1.01 -8.80
C PRO A 290 -22.86 -2.54 -8.82
N LYS A 291 -23.83 -3.20 -9.46
CA LYS A 291 -23.88 -4.67 -9.59
C LYS A 291 -22.88 -5.23 -10.61
N VAL A 292 -22.27 -4.38 -11.43
CA VAL A 292 -21.31 -4.78 -12.48
C VAL A 292 -19.90 -4.37 -12.03
N SER A 293 -19.02 -5.34 -11.84
CA SER A 293 -17.60 -5.11 -11.60
C SER A 293 -16.77 -5.60 -12.78
N PRO A 294 -15.91 -4.76 -13.36
CA PRO A 294 -15.07 -5.12 -14.49
C PRO A 294 -13.88 -6.02 -14.12
N TYR A 295 -13.59 -6.20 -12.85
CA TYR A 295 -12.44 -6.95 -12.34
C TYR A 295 -12.85 -8.12 -11.46
#